data_cd40f36a1c0fe646b79a6340b412af0c
#
_entry.id   cd40f36a1c0fe646b79a6340b412af0c
#
_cell.length_a   1.000
_cell.length_b   1.000
_cell.length_c   1.000
_cell.angle_alpha   90.00
_cell.angle_beta   90.00
_cell.angle_gamma   90.00
#
_symmetry.space_group_name_H-M   'P 1'
#
loop_
_entity.id
_entity.type
_entity.pdbx_description
1 polymer ?
#
loop_
_entity_poly.entity_id
_entity_poly.type
_entity_poly.pdbx_seq_one_letter_code
_entity_poly.pdbx_strand_id
1 'polypeptide(L)'
;MKKIPFITLDKAKEIIAEIPTPFHLYDEAGIRRNARALKAAFAWNKGFKEFFAVKATPNPYILKILHEEGCGCDCATYTELLLSEAVGITGHDVIFSSNDTPALDMRKARDMGVYINLDDATYVDFLASMGPVPETVCLRYNPGGSFSLGNTIMDMPRDAKYGMTEDQMAGAITRLMKLGTKHFGVHAFLASNTTTNEYYPALAGQLFRLAVRLRNATGAHISFIDLSGGIGVDYRPEQPRCDIGVIGEGVRVKYEEILTPNDMGDVAIFTELGRFMLAPYGHLISTVIHEKHIYREYVGLDACAANLMRPAMYGAYHHITVLGKEDAILDHVYDVTGGLCENNDKFAIERSLPEIQIGDIVAIHDTGAHGFSMGYNYNGKLRSAEVLLKEDGSFQLIRRAETPEDYFATFDFSDFHFGK
;
A
#
# COMPACT_ATOMS: atom_id res chain seq x y z
N MET A 1 -11.54 17.79 9.59
CA MET A 1 -10.39 18.72 9.81
C MET A 1 -9.95 19.30 8.47
N LYS A 2 -9.44 20.56 8.44
CA LYS A 2 -8.84 21.11 7.20
C LYS A 2 -7.64 20.25 6.82
N LYS A 3 -7.56 19.79 5.57
CA LYS A 3 -6.35 19.14 5.04
C LYS A 3 -5.33 20.22 4.68
N ILE A 4 -4.18 20.14 5.30
CA ILE A 4 -3.07 21.09 5.10
C ILE A 4 -1.96 20.35 4.36
N PRO A 5 -1.45 20.88 3.23
CA PRO A 5 -0.32 20.27 2.55
C PRO A 5 0.94 20.38 3.41
N PHE A 6 1.80 19.38 3.37
CA PHE A 6 3.10 19.40 4.07
C PHE A 6 4.16 20.22 3.34
N ILE A 7 3.80 20.87 2.25
CA ILE A 7 4.68 21.72 1.44
C ILE A 7 4.05 23.10 1.27
N THR A 8 4.88 24.16 1.30
CA THR A 8 4.49 25.53 0.97
C THR A 8 4.66 25.82 -0.51
N LEU A 9 4.02 26.90 -1.01
CA LEU A 9 4.20 27.37 -2.38
C LEU A 9 5.66 27.66 -2.72
N ASP A 10 6.40 28.30 -1.80
CA ASP A 10 7.81 28.66 -2.03
C ASP A 10 8.68 27.42 -2.16
N LYS A 11 8.49 26.42 -1.29
CA LYS A 11 9.23 25.16 -1.39
C LYS A 11 8.84 24.38 -2.66
N ALA A 12 7.57 24.40 -3.07
CA ALA A 12 7.16 23.81 -4.33
C ALA A 12 7.85 24.46 -5.52
N LYS A 13 7.93 25.81 -5.55
CA LYS A 13 8.65 26.54 -6.60
C LYS A 13 10.15 26.24 -6.60
N GLU A 14 10.77 26.07 -5.43
CA GLU A 14 12.19 25.69 -5.32
C GLU A 14 12.42 24.33 -5.99
N ILE A 15 11.58 23.33 -5.71
CA ILE A 15 11.68 22.01 -6.32
C ILE A 15 11.41 22.07 -7.83
N ILE A 16 10.38 22.82 -8.26
CA ILE A 16 9.97 22.92 -9.66
C ILE A 16 11.07 23.58 -10.52
N ALA A 17 11.89 24.46 -9.94
CA ALA A 17 13.01 25.07 -10.65
C ALA A 17 14.07 24.03 -11.10
N GLU A 18 14.16 22.87 -10.43
CA GLU A 18 15.08 21.80 -10.79
C GLU A 18 14.36 20.57 -11.40
N ILE A 19 13.16 20.28 -10.93
CA ILE A 19 12.36 19.09 -11.30
C ILE A 19 10.99 19.58 -11.76
N PRO A 20 10.70 19.61 -13.06
CA PRO A 20 9.41 20.06 -13.58
C PRO A 20 8.23 19.21 -13.08
N THR A 21 7.07 19.83 -12.93
CA THR A 21 5.80 19.12 -12.70
C THR A 21 5.39 18.30 -13.94
N PRO A 22 4.55 17.23 -13.78
CA PRO A 22 4.08 16.72 -12.51
C PRO A 22 5.12 15.83 -11.83
N PHE A 23 5.09 15.74 -10.49
CA PHE A 23 5.88 14.78 -9.74
C PHE A 23 5.15 14.35 -8.46
N HIS A 24 5.43 13.12 -7.99
CA HIS A 24 5.02 12.69 -6.65
C HIS A 24 6.05 13.17 -5.64
N LEU A 25 5.58 13.83 -4.59
CA LEU A 25 6.40 14.30 -3.48
C LEU A 25 6.08 13.52 -2.22
N TYR A 26 7.11 13.04 -1.51
CA TYR A 26 6.98 12.28 -0.26
C TYR A 26 7.60 13.05 0.90
N ASP A 27 6.92 13.04 2.08
CA ASP A 27 7.37 13.65 3.34
C ASP A 27 8.10 12.62 4.20
N GLU A 28 9.44 12.64 4.21
CA GLU A 28 10.24 11.71 5.02
C GLU A 28 9.91 11.82 6.51
N ALA A 29 9.80 13.03 7.03
CA ALA A 29 9.50 13.25 8.44
C ALA A 29 8.14 12.66 8.84
N GLY A 30 7.14 12.82 7.98
CA GLY A 30 5.80 12.25 8.17
C GLY A 30 5.81 10.72 8.14
N ILE A 31 6.52 10.13 7.18
CA ILE A 31 6.68 8.68 7.05
C ILE A 31 7.30 8.08 8.31
N ARG A 32 8.42 8.65 8.78
CA ARG A 32 9.11 8.18 9.99
C ARG A 32 8.24 8.33 11.24
N ARG A 33 7.57 9.48 11.42
CA ARG A 33 6.64 9.67 12.55
C ARG A 33 5.54 8.63 12.57
N ASN A 34 4.97 8.30 11.42
CA ASN A 34 3.89 7.32 11.32
C ASN A 34 4.36 5.90 11.63
N ALA A 35 5.53 5.50 11.11
CA ALA A 35 6.14 4.21 11.41
C ALA A 35 6.41 4.05 12.92
N ARG A 36 6.95 5.10 13.56
CA ARG A 36 7.18 5.12 15.01
C ARG A 36 5.87 5.06 15.82
N ALA A 37 4.81 5.74 15.35
CA ALA A 37 3.50 5.71 16.00
C ALA A 37 2.87 4.31 15.93
N LEU A 38 2.94 3.64 14.79
CA LEU A 38 2.49 2.25 14.63
C LEU A 38 3.25 1.31 15.58
N LYS A 39 4.57 1.40 15.58
CA LYS A 39 5.42 0.58 16.46
C LYS A 39 5.11 0.80 17.95
N ALA A 40 4.87 2.04 18.34
CA ALA A 40 4.49 2.39 19.72
C ALA A 40 3.13 1.80 20.12
N ALA A 41 2.15 1.82 19.20
CA ALA A 41 0.81 1.29 19.45
C ALA A 41 0.80 -0.25 19.68
N PHE A 42 1.77 -0.96 19.12
CA PHE A 42 1.91 -2.41 19.24
C PHE A 42 3.09 -2.84 20.12
N ALA A 43 3.74 -1.91 20.85
CA ALA A 43 4.91 -2.21 21.69
C ALA A 43 4.64 -3.21 22.82
N TRP A 44 3.37 -3.46 23.15
CA TRP A 44 2.94 -4.49 24.11
C TRP A 44 3.24 -5.92 23.63
N ASN A 45 3.31 -6.16 22.31
CA ASN A 45 3.67 -7.44 21.71
C ASN A 45 5.16 -7.42 21.32
N LYS A 46 5.99 -8.20 22.00
CA LYS A 46 7.46 -8.23 21.80
C LYS A 46 7.88 -8.71 20.40
N GLY A 47 7.01 -9.49 19.75
CA GLY A 47 7.25 -10.01 18.41
C GLY A 47 6.66 -9.15 17.30
N PHE A 48 6.05 -8.00 17.63
CA PHE A 48 5.39 -7.15 16.64
C PHE A 48 6.35 -6.72 15.51
N LYS A 49 5.85 -6.86 14.28
CA LYS A 49 6.55 -6.39 13.09
C LYS A 49 5.58 -5.89 12.03
N GLU A 50 5.88 -4.72 11.50
CA GLU A 50 5.26 -4.22 10.27
C GLU A 50 6.06 -4.68 9.06
N PHE A 51 5.41 -5.29 8.09
CA PHE A 51 5.92 -5.60 6.76
C PHE A 51 5.26 -4.66 5.76
N PHE A 52 5.95 -3.59 5.40
CA PHE A 52 5.38 -2.62 4.46
C PHE A 52 5.02 -3.25 3.13
N ALA A 53 3.76 -3.10 2.70
CA ALA A 53 3.30 -3.60 1.41
C ALA A 53 3.99 -2.87 0.25
N VAL A 54 4.98 -3.50 -0.38
CA VAL A 54 5.83 -2.90 -1.43
C VAL A 54 5.01 -2.37 -2.59
N LYS A 55 3.95 -3.07 -2.97
CA LYS A 55 2.98 -2.65 -4.02
C LYS A 55 2.39 -1.25 -3.83
N ALA A 56 2.36 -0.76 -2.58
CA ALA A 56 1.83 0.58 -2.29
C ALA A 56 2.75 1.68 -2.84
N THR A 57 4.08 1.51 -2.69
CA THR A 57 5.08 2.47 -3.18
C THR A 57 6.43 1.77 -3.39
N PRO A 58 6.64 1.10 -4.55
CA PRO A 58 7.84 0.34 -4.84
C PRO A 58 9.01 1.27 -5.20
N ASN A 59 9.58 1.92 -4.19
CA ASN A 59 10.71 2.83 -4.34
C ASN A 59 11.80 2.48 -3.31
N PRO A 60 13.07 2.26 -3.72
CA PRO A 60 14.14 1.81 -2.84
C PRO A 60 14.43 2.80 -1.70
N TYR A 61 14.30 4.10 -1.92
CA TYR A 61 14.49 5.11 -0.87
C TYR A 61 13.41 5.03 0.21
N ILE A 62 12.16 4.81 -0.19
CA ILE A 62 11.03 4.65 0.73
C ILE A 62 11.19 3.35 1.54
N LEU A 63 11.55 2.24 0.90
CA LEU A 63 11.80 0.97 1.58
C LEU A 63 12.94 1.11 2.60
N LYS A 64 14.02 1.82 2.23
CA LYS A 64 15.15 2.08 3.14
C LYS A 64 14.71 2.88 4.36
N ILE A 65 13.95 3.98 4.19
CA ILE A 65 13.43 4.79 5.30
C ILE A 65 12.60 3.93 6.25
N LEU A 66 11.68 3.14 5.74
CA LEU A 66 10.83 2.27 6.57
C LEU A 66 11.64 1.17 7.26
N HIS A 67 12.65 0.61 6.59
CA HIS A 67 13.54 -0.38 7.19
C HIS A 67 14.38 0.20 8.34
N GLU A 68 14.87 1.41 8.20
CA GLU A 68 15.56 2.15 9.28
C GLU A 68 14.67 2.35 10.51
N GLU A 69 13.35 2.44 10.33
CA GLU A 69 12.36 2.48 11.42
C GLU A 69 11.96 1.08 11.93
N GLY A 70 12.55 0.01 11.35
CA GLY A 70 12.36 -1.38 11.77
C GLY A 70 11.25 -2.13 11.05
N CYS A 71 10.71 -1.60 9.95
CA CYS A 71 9.76 -2.29 9.10
C CYS A 71 10.48 -3.30 8.19
N GLY A 72 9.80 -4.41 7.89
CA GLY A 72 10.14 -5.33 6.81
C GLY A 72 9.40 -4.98 5.52
N CYS A 73 9.40 -5.91 4.55
CA CYS A 73 8.69 -5.80 3.28
C CYS A 73 7.67 -6.94 3.10
N ASP A 74 6.42 -6.60 2.74
CA ASP A 74 5.47 -7.53 2.12
C ASP A 74 5.64 -7.46 0.60
N CYS A 75 6.10 -8.56 -0.01
CA CYS A 75 6.34 -8.71 -1.43
C CYS A 75 5.34 -9.70 -2.04
N ALA A 76 4.81 -9.38 -3.23
CA ALA A 76 3.86 -10.22 -3.94
C ALA A 76 4.40 -10.80 -5.25
N THR A 77 5.57 -10.36 -5.72
CA THR A 77 6.14 -10.74 -7.02
C THR A 77 7.66 -10.88 -6.98
N TYR A 78 8.22 -11.55 -7.99
CA TYR A 78 9.66 -11.65 -8.21
C TYR A 78 10.35 -10.28 -8.23
N THR A 79 9.75 -9.31 -8.92
CA THR A 79 10.32 -7.96 -9.04
C THR A 79 10.36 -7.23 -7.69
N GLU A 80 9.33 -7.39 -6.85
CA GLU A 80 9.32 -6.80 -5.51
C GLU A 80 10.35 -7.47 -4.58
N LEU A 81 10.55 -8.79 -4.71
CA LEU A 81 11.63 -9.51 -4.01
C LEU A 81 13.01 -9.00 -4.41
N LEU A 82 13.24 -8.76 -5.72
CA LEU A 82 14.51 -8.18 -6.20
C LEU A 82 14.71 -6.75 -5.66
N LEU A 83 13.65 -5.95 -5.60
CA LEU A 83 13.72 -4.59 -5.05
C LEU A 83 14.07 -4.60 -3.56
N SER A 84 13.44 -5.48 -2.78
CA SER A 84 13.73 -5.69 -1.37
C SER A 84 15.20 -6.12 -1.16
N GLU A 85 15.67 -7.10 -1.93
CA GLU A 85 17.06 -7.58 -1.88
C GLU A 85 18.06 -6.47 -2.24
N ALA A 86 17.76 -5.64 -3.25
CA ALA A 86 18.61 -4.53 -3.66
C ALA A 86 18.80 -3.46 -2.57
N VAL A 87 17.83 -3.34 -1.66
CA VAL A 87 17.90 -2.44 -0.49
C VAL A 87 18.55 -3.11 0.72
N GLY A 88 18.85 -4.43 0.63
CA GLY A 88 19.44 -5.22 1.70
C GLY A 88 18.43 -5.82 2.69
N ILE A 89 17.13 -5.81 2.35
CA ILE A 89 16.05 -6.37 3.15
C ILE A 89 15.79 -7.81 2.66
N THR A 90 16.13 -8.80 3.49
CA THR A 90 16.12 -10.23 3.11
C THR A 90 15.74 -11.11 4.30
N GLY A 91 15.59 -12.42 4.09
CA GLY A 91 15.28 -13.37 5.17
C GLY A 91 13.96 -13.03 5.87
N HIS A 92 13.95 -13.12 7.18
CA HIS A 92 12.75 -12.87 8.01
C HIS A 92 12.35 -11.38 8.13
N ASP A 93 13.03 -10.49 7.39
CA ASP A 93 12.58 -9.11 7.18
C ASP A 93 11.67 -8.98 5.95
N VAL A 94 11.36 -10.09 5.28
CA VAL A 94 10.45 -10.14 4.15
C VAL A 94 9.39 -11.21 4.39
N ILE A 95 8.14 -10.88 4.08
CA ILE A 95 7.05 -11.84 3.88
C ILE A 95 6.67 -11.84 2.40
N PHE A 96 6.46 -13.01 1.83
CA PHE A 96 6.04 -13.18 0.44
C PHE A 96 4.60 -13.68 0.41
N SER A 97 3.67 -12.76 0.12
CA SER A 97 2.24 -12.99 0.05
C SER A 97 1.76 -12.84 -1.39
N SER A 98 1.81 -13.94 -2.14
CA SER A 98 1.43 -13.99 -3.55
C SER A 98 0.25 -14.93 -3.78
N ASN A 99 -0.52 -14.68 -4.82
CA ASN A 99 -1.58 -15.55 -5.32
C ASN A 99 -1.38 -15.80 -6.81
N ASP A 100 -1.80 -16.98 -7.30
CA ASP A 100 -1.48 -17.46 -8.66
C ASP A 100 0.04 -17.44 -8.93
N THR A 101 0.82 -17.94 -7.97
CA THR A 101 2.27 -17.74 -7.85
C THR A 101 3.06 -18.50 -8.91
N PRO A 102 3.82 -17.81 -9.79
CA PRO A 102 4.75 -18.45 -10.72
C PRO A 102 5.87 -19.19 -10.00
N ALA A 103 6.39 -20.26 -10.63
CA ALA A 103 7.49 -21.04 -10.06
C ALA A 103 8.79 -20.23 -9.84
N LEU A 104 9.01 -19.19 -10.66
CA LEU A 104 10.17 -18.30 -10.53
C LEU A 104 10.08 -17.50 -9.21
N ASP A 105 8.90 -16.92 -8.93
CA ASP A 105 8.64 -16.11 -7.75
C ASP A 105 8.79 -16.95 -6.48
N MET A 106 8.18 -18.16 -6.47
CA MET A 106 8.24 -19.07 -5.34
C MET A 106 9.69 -19.53 -5.05
N ARG A 107 10.48 -19.84 -6.11
CA ARG A 107 11.89 -20.18 -5.96
C ARG A 107 12.70 -19.04 -5.38
N LYS A 108 12.49 -17.81 -5.89
CA LYS A 108 13.20 -16.63 -5.38
C LYS A 108 12.88 -16.37 -3.91
N ALA A 109 11.60 -16.41 -3.52
CA ALA A 109 11.19 -16.25 -2.13
C ALA A 109 11.85 -17.26 -1.21
N ARG A 110 11.87 -18.53 -1.64
CA ARG A 110 12.52 -19.60 -0.90
C ARG A 110 14.04 -19.41 -0.79
N ASP A 111 14.71 -19.07 -1.89
CA ASP A 111 16.16 -18.88 -1.93
C ASP A 111 16.61 -17.68 -1.07
N MET A 112 15.79 -16.67 -0.93
CA MET A 112 15.99 -15.54 -0.02
C MET A 112 15.73 -15.88 1.46
N GLY A 113 15.14 -17.05 1.76
CA GLY A 113 14.80 -17.46 3.13
C GLY A 113 13.74 -16.60 3.80
N VAL A 114 12.80 -16.06 3.04
CA VAL A 114 11.71 -15.19 3.53
C VAL A 114 10.55 -16.00 4.13
N TYR A 115 9.68 -15.36 4.90
CA TYR A 115 8.40 -15.95 5.24
C TYR A 115 7.57 -16.14 3.97
N ILE A 116 7.09 -17.36 3.72
CA ILE A 116 6.23 -17.67 2.59
C ILE A 116 4.80 -17.84 3.10
N ASN A 117 3.87 -17.04 2.57
CA ASN A 117 2.46 -17.11 2.85
C ASN A 117 1.75 -17.87 1.71
N LEU A 118 1.26 -19.06 1.98
CA LEU A 118 0.57 -19.89 1.00
C LEU A 118 -0.89 -19.48 0.91
N ASP A 119 -1.32 -19.11 -0.29
CA ASP A 119 -2.68 -18.67 -0.60
C ASP A 119 -3.67 -19.84 -0.70
N ASP A 120 -3.21 -21.03 -1.12
CA ASP A 120 -4.05 -22.22 -1.34
C ASP A 120 -3.35 -23.51 -0.88
N ALA A 121 -4.14 -24.54 -0.53
CA ALA A 121 -3.65 -25.83 -0.07
C ALA A 121 -2.81 -26.59 -1.12
N THR A 122 -3.06 -26.37 -2.42
CA THR A 122 -2.28 -26.97 -3.51
C THR A 122 -0.86 -26.48 -3.55
N TYR A 123 -0.58 -25.31 -2.99
CA TYR A 123 0.78 -24.76 -2.91
C TYR A 123 1.71 -25.53 -1.96
N VAL A 124 1.18 -26.37 -1.07
CA VAL A 124 2.00 -27.22 -0.21
C VAL A 124 2.84 -28.18 -1.04
N ASP A 125 2.21 -28.91 -1.97
CA ASP A 125 2.95 -29.86 -2.82
C ASP A 125 3.74 -29.13 -3.91
N PHE A 126 3.28 -27.98 -4.39
CA PHE A 126 4.04 -27.11 -5.30
C PHE A 126 5.34 -26.62 -4.64
N LEU A 127 5.28 -26.11 -3.41
CA LEU A 127 6.47 -25.69 -2.65
C LEU A 127 7.40 -26.89 -2.40
N ALA A 128 6.88 -28.05 -1.99
CA ALA A 128 7.64 -29.26 -1.74
C ALA A 128 8.32 -29.81 -3.01
N SER A 129 7.74 -29.61 -4.19
CA SER A 129 8.33 -30.02 -5.46
C SER A 129 9.65 -29.29 -5.80
N MET A 130 9.90 -28.16 -5.15
CA MET A 130 11.09 -27.33 -5.35
C MET A 130 12.24 -27.68 -4.40
N GLY A 131 12.04 -28.61 -3.45
CA GLY A 131 13.01 -29.07 -2.46
C GLY A 131 12.47 -29.00 -1.03
N PRO A 132 13.30 -29.05 0.02
CA PRO A 132 12.84 -29.04 1.41
C PRO A 132 11.96 -27.84 1.71
N VAL A 133 10.84 -28.04 2.39
CA VAL A 133 9.96 -26.96 2.80
C VAL A 133 10.61 -26.08 3.87
N PRO A 134 10.27 -24.77 3.95
CA PRO A 134 10.77 -23.92 5.02
C PRO A 134 10.35 -24.40 6.41
N GLU A 135 11.19 -24.09 7.39
CA GLU A 135 10.89 -24.38 8.80
C GLU A 135 9.67 -23.60 9.31
N THR A 136 9.44 -22.42 8.75
CA THR A 136 8.29 -21.56 9.06
C THR A 136 7.51 -21.26 7.78
N VAL A 137 6.19 -21.52 7.80
CA VAL A 137 5.26 -21.26 6.68
C VAL A 137 4.02 -20.55 7.19
N CYS A 138 3.58 -19.52 6.49
CA CYS A 138 2.32 -18.83 6.73
C CYS A 138 1.21 -19.38 5.83
N LEU A 139 -0.02 -19.34 6.30
CA LEU A 139 -1.20 -19.81 5.58
C LEU A 139 -2.28 -18.75 5.58
N ARG A 140 -2.80 -18.43 4.40
CA ARG A 140 -3.85 -17.44 4.24
C ARG A 140 -5.23 -18.04 4.43
N TYR A 141 -5.98 -17.44 5.35
CA TYR A 141 -7.35 -17.82 5.67
C TYR A 141 -8.38 -17.04 4.88
N ASN A 142 -9.42 -17.72 4.41
CA ASN A 142 -10.65 -17.12 3.90
C ASN A 142 -11.82 -17.60 4.77
N PRO A 143 -12.47 -16.72 5.55
CA PRO A 143 -13.56 -17.10 6.43
C PRO A 143 -14.84 -17.49 5.68
N GLY A 144 -14.93 -17.21 4.37
CA GLY A 144 -16.21 -17.29 3.66
C GLY A 144 -17.25 -16.30 4.20
N GLY A 145 -18.50 -16.46 3.81
CA GLY A 145 -19.60 -15.65 4.31
C GLY A 145 -19.46 -14.15 4.01
N SER A 146 -19.99 -13.32 4.90
CA SER A 146 -19.84 -11.85 4.85
C SER A 146 -19.10 -11.36 6.10
N PHE A 147 -18.18 -10.43 5.91
CA PHE A 147 -17.52 -9.72 7.01
C PHE A 147 -18.12 -8.32 7.12
N SER A 148 -18.95 -8.10 8.14
CA SER A 148 -19.81 -6.91 8.27
C SER A 148 -19.08 -5.58 8.47
N LEU A 149 -17.78 -5.61 8.79
CA LEU A 149 -16.93 -4.42 8.95
C LEU A 149 -16.05 -4.15 7.72
N GLY A 150 -16.25 -4.90 6.63
CA GLY A 150 -15.60 -4.67 5.35
C GLY A 150 -16.15 -3.47 4.61
N ASN A 151 -15.57 -3.18 3.47
CA ASN A 151 -16.05 -2.20 2.51
C ASN A 151 -16.30 -2.87 1.14
N THR A 152 -16.95 -2.14 0.23
CA THR A 152 -17.38 -2.63 -1.09
C THR A 152 -16.29 -3.22 -1.98
N ILE A 153 -15.02 -3.10 -1.62
CA ILE A 153 -13.90 -3.68 -2.39
C ILE A 153 -13.69 -5.16 -2.08
N MET A 154 -14.11 -5.61 -0.87
CA MET A 154 -13.91 -6.97 -0.36
C MET A 154 -15.19 -7.51 0.33
N ASP A 155 -16.38 -7.10 -0.11
CA ASP A 155 -17.66 -7.26 0.60
C ASP A 155 -18.06 -8.69 0.92
N MET A 156 -17.60 -9.65 0.12
CA MET A 156 -17.94 -11.06 0.28
C MET A 156 -16.66 -11.89 0.28
N PRO A 157 -16.08 -12.22 1.45
CA PRO A 157 -14.89 -13.08 1.50
C PRO A 157 -15.04 -14.38 0.72
N ARG A 158 -16.25 -14.98 0.66
CA ARG A 158 -16.52 -16.19 -0.12
C ARG A 158 -16.33 -16.01 -1.63
N ASP A 159 -16.48 -14.80 -2.14
CA ASP A 159 -16.35 -14.49 -3.57
C ASP A 159 -14.94 -13.95 -3.89
N ALA A 160 -14.10 -13.73 -2.87
CA ALA A 160 -12.71 -13.34 -3.02
C ALA A 160 -11.89 -14.54 -3.52
N LYS A 161 -10.95 -14.27 -4.45
CA LYS A 161 -10.08 -15.30 -5.04
C LYS A 161 -8.97 -15.79 -4.10
N TYR A 162 -8.97 -15.40 -2.83
CA TYR A 162 -7.86 -15.57 -1.90
C TYR A 162 -8.19 -16.51 -0.75
N GLY A 163 -7.19 -17.32 -0.39
CA GLY A 163 -7.13 -18.00 0.89
C GLY A 163 -7.87 -19.32 0.96
N MET A 164 -7.63 -20.04 2.03
CA MET A 164 -8.12 -21.38 2.35
C MET A 164 -9.25 -21.34 3.38
N THR A 165 -10.15 -22.30 3.32
CA THR A 165 -11.07 -22.60 4.43
C THR A 165 -10.30 -23.14 5.64
N GLU A 166 -10.93 -23.15 6.83
CA GLU A 166 -10.31 -23.68 8.05
C GLU A 166 -9.91 -25.16 7.90
N ASP A 167 -10.76 -25.99 7.27
CA ASP A 167 -10.45 -27.40 7.03
C ASP A 167 -9.28 -27.60 6.08
N GLN A 168 -9.18 -26.77 5.02
CA GLN A 168 -8.04 -26.79 4.11
C GLN A 168 -6.74 -26.36 4.82
N MET A 169 -6.81 -25.35 5.68
CA MET A 169 -5.66 -24.94 6.50
C MET A 169 -5.18 -26.05 7.43
N ALA A 170 -6.11 -26.73 8.14
CA ALA A 170 -5.76 -27.85 9.02
C ALA A 170 -5.10 -29.00 8.25
N GLY A 171 -5.61 -29.31 7.05
CA GLY A 171 -5.01 -30.29 6.15
C GLY A 171 -3.62 -29.89 5.66
N ALA A 172 -3.45 -28.62 5.24
CA ALA A 172 -2.17 -28.05 4.79
C ALA A 172 -1.12 -28.06 5.92
N ILE A 173 -1.49 -27.64 7.13
CA ILE A 173 -0.63 -27.70 8.32
C ILE A 173 -0.16 -29.13 8.57
N THR A 174 -1.09 -30.09 8.61
CA THR A 174 -0.77 -31.51 8.85
C THR A 174 0.18 -32.05 7.78
N ARG A 175 0.01 -31.65 6.52
CA ARG A 175 0.90 -32.06 5.42
C ARG A 175 2.27 -31.42 5.56
N LEU A 176 2.36 -30.10 5.84
CA LEU A 176 3.61 -29.37 6.03
C LEU A 176 4.42 -29.89 7.22
N MET A 177 3.77 -30.24 8.34
CA MET A 177 4.44 -30.86 9.49
C MET A 177 5.13 -32.17 9.10
N LYS A 178 4.48 -33.02 8.29
CA LYS A 178 5.06 -34.27 7.76
C LYS A 178 6.25 -34.01 6.83
N LEU A 179 6.30 -32.84 6.18
CA LEU A 179 7.39 -32.41 5.30
C LEU A 179 8.53 -31.70 6.04
N GLY A 180 8.35 -31.39 7.34
CA GLY A 180 9.40 -30.81 8.19
C GLY A 180 9.19 -29.38 8.67
N THR A 181 8.09 -28.73 8.30
CA THR A 181 7.73 -27.39 8.83
C THR A 181 7.42 -27.50 10.33
N LYS A 182 7.96 -26.60 11.14
CA LYS A 182 7.84 -26.59 12.61
C LYS A 182 6.98 -25.44 13.12
N HIS A 183 7.01 -24.30 12.46
CA HIS A 183 6.37 -23.07 12.88
C HIS A 183 5.36 -22.61 11.82
N PHE A 184 4.23 -22.09 12.27
CA PHE A 184 3.16 -21.66 11.37
C PHE A 184 2.74 -20.22 11.64
N GLY A 185 2.51 -19.46 10.56
CA GLY A 185 1.80 -18.20 10.59
C GLY A 185 0.35 -18.38 10.15
N VAL A 186 -0.52 -17.52 10.64
CA VAL A 186 -1.93 -17.43 10.21
C VAL A 186 -2.16 -16.02 9.70
N HIS A 187 -2.66 -15.86 8.48
CA HIS A 187 -2.87 -14.59 7.80
C HIS A 187 -4.30 -14.48 7.27
N ALA A 188 -4.87 -13.29 7.23
CA ALA A 188 -6.06 -12.98 6.43
C ALA A 188 -6.08 -11.51 6.02
N PHE A 189 -6.57 -11.25 4.79
CA PHE A 189 -6.83 -9.92 4.28
C PHE A 189 -8.31 -9.81 3.90
N LEU A 190 -9.12 -9.09 4.68
CA LEU A 190 -10.57 -9.06 4.55
C LEU A 190 -11.14 -7.70 4.12
N ALA A 191 -10.35 -6.65 4.15
CA ALA A 191 -10.80 -5.31 3.74
C ALA A 191 -9.64 -4.42 3.28
N SER A 192 -9.96 -3.37 2.55
CA SER A 192 -9.02 -2.31 2.15
C SER A 192 -9.64 -0.95 2.39
N ASN A 193 -8.87 -0.02 2.97
CA ASN A 193 -9.28 1.35 3.27
C ASN A 193 -10.50 1.43 4.22
N THR A 194 -10.47 0.66 5.30
CA THR A 194 -11.48 0.75 6.36
C THR A 194 -11.11 1.87 7.32
N THR A 195 -12.00 2.85 7.49
CA THR A 195 -11.76 4.07 8.28
C THR A 195 -12.40 4.02 9.67
N THR A 196 -12.50 2.84 10.27
CA THR A 196 -12.99 2.63 11.64
C THR A 196 -11.92 2.03 12.52
N ASN A 197 -11.96 2.33 13.83
CA ASN A 197 -11.04 1.74 14.81
C ASN A 197 -11.39 0.30 15.18
N GLU A 198 -12.61 -0.15 14.85
CA GLU A 198 -13.16 -1.46 15.23
C GLU A 198 -12.71 -2.60 14.30
N TYR A 199 -12.36 -2.28 13.06
CA TYR A 199 -12.03 -3.28 12.05
C TYR A 199 -10.89 -4.21 12.46
N TYR A 200 -9.76 -3.64 12.84
CA TYR A 200 -8.56 -4.42 13.19
C TYR A 200 -8.73 -5.27 14.46
N PRO A 201 -9.29 -4.75 15.57
CA PRO A 201 -9.62 -5.59 16.73
C PRO A 201 -10.60 -6.72 16.40
N ALA A 202 -11.58 -6.51 15.52
CA ALA A 202 -12.51 -7.55 15.10
C ALA A 202 -11.84 -8.64 14.27
N LEU A 203 -11.00 -8.26 13.31
CA LEU A 203 -10.17 -9.17 12.51
C LEU A 203 -9.22 -9.97 13.42
N ALA A 204 -8.51 -9.31 14.33
CA ALA A 204 -7.63 -9.93 15.29
C ALA A 204 -8.37 -10.98 16.13
N GLY A 205 -9.53 -10.63 16.69
CA GLY A 205 -10.35 -11.59 17.46
C GLY A 205 -10.79 -12.81 16.64
N GLN A 206 -11.04 -12.65 15.35
CA GLN A 206 -11.37 -13.76 14.45
C GLN A 206 -10.16 -14.68 14.22
N LEU A 207 -9.01 -14.09 13.87
CA LEU A 207 -7.78 -14.84 13.60
C LEU A 207 -7.21 -15.52 14.86
N PHE A 208 -7.31 -14.87 16.02
CA PHE A 208 -6.87 -15.47 17.28
C PHE A 208 -7.67 -16.71 17.62
N ARG A 209 -8.99 -16.67 17.49
CA ARG A 209 -9.85 -17.86 17.68
C ARG A 209 -9.54 -18.96 16.65
N LEU A 210 -9.30 -18.60 15.40
CA LEU A 210 -8.87 -19.56 14.36
C LEU A 210 -7.55 -20.23 14.74
N ALA A 211 -6.55 -19.45 15.15
CA ALA A 211 -5.23 -19.96 15.54
C ALA A 211 -5.32 -20.97 16.69
N VAL A 212 -6.15 -20.68 17.71
CA VAL A 212 -6.43 -21.61 18.82
C VAL A 212 -7.06 -22.92 18.30
N ARG A 213 -8.06 -22.84 17.41
CA ARG A 213 -8.69 -24.04 16.84
C ARG A 213 -7.73 -24.86 15.99
N LEU A 214 -6.95 -24.22 15.12
CA LEU A 214 -5.94 -24.88 14.29
C LEU A 214 -4.89 -25.59 15.14
N ARG A 215 -4.35 -24.92 16.17
CA ARG A 215 -3.42 -25.55 17.12
C ARG A 215 -4.03 -26.76 17.79
N ASN A 216 -5.26 -26.64 18.29
CA ASN A 216 -5.94 -27.75 19.00
C ASN A 216 -6.24 -28.94 18.06
N ALA A 217 -6.58 -28.69 16.80
CA ALA A 217 -6.88 -29.70 15.81
C ALA A 217 -5.64 -30.44 15.27
N THR A 218 -4.51 -29.72 15.15
CA THR A 218 -3.31 -30.22 14.44
C THR A 218 -2.10 -30.47 15.34
N GLY A 219 -2.06 -29.85 16.52
CA GLY A 219 -0.88 -29.81 17.39
C GLY A 219 0.22 -28.87 16.89
N ALA A 220 -0.06 -28.02 15.89
CA ALA A 220 0.91 -27.11 15.29
C ALA A 220 1.34 -25.99 16.25
N HIS A 221 2.60 -25.59 16.16
CA HIS A 221 3.09 -24.38 16.82
C HIS A 221 2.82 -23.15 15.95
N ILE A 222 1.84 -22.34 16.36
CA ILE A 222 1.54 -21.05 15.72
C ILE A 222 2.48 -20.01 16.32
N SER A 223 3.41 -19.49 15.52
CA SER A 223 4.45 -18.55 15.98
C SER A 223 4.09 -17.09 15.75
N PHE A 224 3.24 -16.80 14.76
CA PHE A 224 2.76 -15.45 14.51
C PHE A 224 1.36 -15.44 13.88
N ILE A 225 0.70 -14.30 14.03
CA ILE A 225 -0.56 -14.00 13.34
C ILE A 225 -0.39 -12.68 12.61
N ASP A 226 -0.61 -12.73 11.30
CA ASP A 226 -0.52 -11.58 10.41
C ASP A 226 -1.91 -11.01 10.16
N LEU A 227 -2.13 -9.78 10.63
CA LEU A 227 -3.37 -9.04 10.44
C LEU A 227 -3.45 -8.36 9.06
N SER A 228 -2.38 -8.51 8.25
CA SER A 228 -2.26 -7.92 6.92
C SER A 228 -2.45 -6.41 6.91
N GLY A 229 -3.01 -5.88 5.82
CA GLY A 229 -3.38 -4.47 5.67
C GLY A 229 -4.83 -4.17 6.05
N GLY A 230 -5.36 -3.07 5.50
CA GLY A 230 -6.78 -2.75 5.58
C GLY A 230 -7.10 -1.44 6.30
N ILE A 231 -6.26 -0.97 7.24
CA ILE A 231 -6.45 0.33 7.88
C ILE A 231 -6.43 1.43 6.82
N GLY A 232 -7.51 2.22 6.81
CA GLY A 232 -7.72 3.30 5.86
C GLY A 232 -7.17 4.64 6.32
N VAL A 233 -7.31 5.61 5.42
CA VAL A 233 -6.97 7.01 5.67
C VAL A 233 -8.16 7.91 5.38
N ASP A 234 -8.19 9.05 6.03
CA ASP A 234 -9.20 10.08 5.89
C ASP A 234 -8.97 10.89 4.60
N TYR A 235 -9.35 10.34 3.45
CA TYR A 235 -9.21 11.06 2.16
C TYR A 235 -10.01 12.36 2.13
N ARG A 236 -11.18 12.41 2.76
CA ARG A 236 -12.04 13.60 2.82
C ARG A 236 -11.83 14.37 4.11
N PRO A 237 -11.91 15.71 4.09
CA PRO A 237 -11.74 16.54 5.30
C PRO A 237 -12.73 16.24 6.43
N GLU A 238 -13.94 15.77 6.07
CA GLU A 238 -15.00 15.42 7.02
C GLU A 238 -14.89 14.00 7.61
N GLN A 239 -14.04 13.14 7.04
CA GLN A 239 -13.87 11.78 7.52
C GLN A 239 -13.07 11.75 8.84
N PRO A 240 -13.46 10.88 9.79
CA PRO A 240 -12.63 10.65 10.98
C PRO A 240 -11.35 9.91 10.58
N ARG A 241 -10.25 10.29 11.19
CA ARG A 241 -8.97 9.57 11.08
C ARG A 241 -8.97 8.36 12.00
N CYS A 242 -8.43 7.24 11.52
CA CYS A 242 -8.15 6.10 12.39
C CYS A 242 -7.10 6.48 13.45
N ASP A 243 -7.38 6.10 14.69
CA ASP A 243 -6.45 6.24 15.81
C ASP A 243 -5.71 4.93 16.03
N ILE A 244 -4.43 4.92 15.65
CA ILE A 244 -3.62 3.69 15.73
C ILE A 244 -3.37 3.24 17.17
N GLY A 245 -3.38 4.17 18.14
CA GLY A 245 -3.28 3.83 19.56
C GLY A 245 -4.51 3.08 20.06
N VAL A 246 -5.71 3.56 19.69
CA VAL A 246 -6.99 2.89 19.98
C VAL A 246 -7.05 1.53 19.30
N ILE A 247 -6.61 1.43 18.05
CA ILE A 247 -6.56 0.17 17.30
C ILE A 247 -5.61 -0.82 17.98
N GLY A 248 -4.38 -0.41 18.31
CA GLY A 248 -3.38 -1.26 18.96
C GLY A 248 -3.85 -1.77 20.34
N GLU A 249 -4.50 -0.91 21.13
CA GLU A 249 -5.11 -1.31 22.39
C GLU A 249 -6.27 -2.30 22.19
N GLY A 250 -7.13 -2.07 21.20
CA GLY A 250 -8.22 -2.99 20.87
C GLY A 250 -7.71 -4.38 20.47
N VAL A 251 -6.61 -4.45 19.71
CA VAL A 251 -5.95 -5.72 19.36
C VAL A 251 -5.34 -6.37 20.61
N ARG A 252 -4.69 -5.59 21.51
CA ARG A 252 -4.15 -6.09 22.77
C ARG A 252 -5.22 -6.75 23.64
N VAL A 253 -6.36 -6.10 23.81
CA VAL A 253 -7.50 -6.66 24.56
C VAL A 253 -7.91 -8.01 23.99
N LYS A 254 -8.03 -8.14 22.66
CA LYS A 254 -8.39 -9.43 22.01
C LYS A 254 -7.31 -10.49 22.20
N TYR A 255 -6.04 -10.09 22.20
CA TYR A 255 -4.91 -10.98 22.45
C TYR A 255 -4.98 -11.56 23.88
N GLU A 256 -5.17 -10.70 24.87
CA GLU A 256 -5.28 -11.09 26.28
C GLU A 256 -6.53 -11.93 26.57
N GLU A 257 -7.66 -11.64 25.89
CA GLU A 257 -8.89 -12.42 26.03
C GLU A 257 -8.81 -13.81 25.42
N ILE A 258 -8.06 -14.00 24.32
CA ILE A 258 -8.16 -15.22 23.49
C ILE A 258 -6.86 -16.03 23.53
N LEU A 259 -5.70 -15.42 23.27
CA LEU A 259 -4.45 -16.16 23.14
C LEU A 259 -3.81 -16.48 24.49
N THR A 260 -3.76 -15.52 25.39
CA THR A 260 -3.14 -15.71 26.73
C THR A 260 -3.74 -16.87 27.54
N PRO A 261 -5.08 -17.01 27.63
CA PRO A 261 -5.69 -18.14 28.37
C PRO A 261 -5.49 -19.51 27.70
N ASN A 262 -5.05 -19.50 26.45
CA ASN A 262 -4.76 -20.72 25.68
C ASN A 262 -3.26 -21.03 25.56
N ASP A 263 -2.41 -20.52 26.46
CA ASP A 263 -0.96 -20.71 26.41
C ASP A 263 -0.33 -20.33 25.04
N MET A 264 -0.82 -19.24 24.44
CA MET A 264 -0.35 -18.65 23.19
C MET A 264 0.09 -17.17 23.38
N GLY A 265 0.51 -16.83 24.57
CA GLY A 265 0.92 -15.46 24.94
C GLY A 265 2.30 -15.04 24.36
N ASP A 266 2.96 -15.88 23.61
CA ASP A 266 4.23 -15.64 22.91
C ASP A 266 4.06 -15.43 21.40
N VAL A 267 2.83 -15.56 20.88
CA VAL A 267 2.54 -15.39 19.44
C VAL A 267 2.83 -13.94 19.00
N ALA A 268 3.66 -13.80 17.98
CA ALA A 268 3.96 -12.49 17.40
C ALA A 268 2.79 -11.96 16.57
N ILE A 269 2.64 -10.64 16.51
CA ILE A 269 1.67 -9.97 15.65
C ILE A 269 2.40 -9.29 14.50
N PHE A 270 1.99 -9.61 13.28
CA PHE A 270 2.47 -8.97 12.05
C PHE A 270 1.37 -8.13 11.41
N THR A 271 1.80 -7.13 10.66
CA THR A 271 0.93 -6.26 9.86
C THR A 271 1.57 -5.98 8.50
N GLU A 272 0.74 -5.80 7.45
CA GLU A 272 1.19 -5.52 6.07
C GLU A 272 0.55 -4.20 5.58
N LEU A 273 0.77 -3.13 6.33
CA LEU A 273 0.13 -1.84 6.06
C LEU A 273 0.84 -1.08 4.93
N GLY A 274 0.16 -0.83 3.82
CA GLY A 274 0.67 0.03 2.74
C GLY A 274 0.07 1.42 2.79
N ARG A 275 -1.25 1.51 2.61
CA ARG A 275 -1.98 2.78 2.54
C ARG A 275 -1.83 3.63 3.79
N PHE A 276 -2.08 3.05 4.94
CA PHE A 276 -1.94 3.72 6.23
C PHE A 276 -0.53 4.28 6.44
N MET A 277 0.48 3.56 5.99
CA MET A 277 1.88 3.95 6.17
C MET A 277 2.25 5.19 5.37
N LEU A 278 1.78 5.32 4.13
CA LEU A 278 2.33 6.30 3.20
C LEU A 278 1.31 7.27 2.58
N ALA A 279 0.03 6.90 2.42
CA ALA A 279 -0.88 7.73 1.64
C ALA A 279 -0.91 9.21 2.08
N PRO A 280 -1.02 9.54 3.39
CA PRO A 280 -1.08 10.93 3.84
C PRO A 280 0.25 11.70 3.67
N TYR A 281 1.34 10.98 3.45
CA TYR A 281 2.70 11.52 3.36
C TYR A 281 3.20 11.59 1.92
N GLY A 282 2.28 11.66 0.97
CA GLY A 282 2.57 11.90 -0.44
C GLY A 282 1.56 12.81 -1.10
N HIS A 283 2.03 13.71 -1.94
CA HIS A 283 1.25 14.58 -2.79
C HIS A 283 1.66 14.43 -4.25
N LEU A 284 0.69 14.48 -5.16
CA LEU A 284 0.98 14.74 -6.57
C LEU A 284 0.97 16.25 -6.77
N ILE A 285 2.13 16.79 -7.12
CA ILE A 285 2.32 18.22 -7.41
C ILE A 285 2.18 18.41 -8.92
N SER A 286 1.34 19.38 -9.31
CA SER A 286 1.00 19.61 -10.71
C SER A 286 0.78 21.10 -10.95
N THR A 287 1.02 21.54 -12.19
CA THR A 287 0.79 22.91 -12.62
C THR A 287 -0.48 23.01 -13.47
N VAL A 288 -1.27 24.04 -13.24
CA VAL A 288 -2.41 24.39 -14.08
C VAL A 288 -1.91 24.91 -15.43
N ILE A 289 -2.27 24.24 -16.51
CA ILE A 289 -1.81 24.60 -17.86
C ILE A 289 -2.91 25.10 -18.78
N HIS A 290 -4.16 24.85 -18.43
CA HIS A 290 -5.32 25.22 -19.22
C HIS A 290 -6.53 25.57 -18.37
N GLU A 291 -7.36 26.47 -18.87
CA GLU A 291 -8.73 26.71 -18.44
C GLU A 291 -9.67 26.54 -19.62
N LYS A 292 -10.86 26.02 -19.37
CA LYS A 292 -11.88 25.82 -20.41
C LYS A 292 -13.26 26.12 -19.86
N HIS A 293 -13.97 27.05 -20.50
CA HIS A 293 -15.25 27.58 -20.12
C HIS A 293 -16.29 27.15 -21.16
N ILE A 294 -17.10 26.13 -20.84
CA ILE A 294 -18.17 25.67 -21.72
C ILE A 294 -19.46 25.48 -20.89
N TYR A 295 -20.03 24.30 -20.81
CA TYR A 295 -21.18 24.00 -19.93
C TYR A 295 -20.75 23.83 -18.47
N ARG A 296 -19.45 23.69 -18.22
CA ARG A 296 -18.77 23.61 -16.92
C ARG A 296 -17.47 24.39 -17.00
N GLU A 297 -16.95 24.70 -15.83
CA GLU A 297 -15.61 25.29 -15.67
C GLU A 297 -14.60 24.16 -15.51
N TYR A 298 -13.62 24.08 -16.38
CA TYR A 298 -12.56 23.08 -16.36
C TYR A 298 -11.21 23.72 -16.07
N VAL A 299 -10.45 23.06 -15.23
CA VAL A 299 -9.05 23.36 -14.97
C VAL A 299 -8.22 22.16 -15.43
N GLY A 300 -7.38 22.35 -16.44
CA GLY A 300 -6.49 21.36 -17.00
C GLY A 300 -5.12 21.38 -16.34
N LEU A 301 -4.67 20.22 -15.87
CA LEU A 301 -3.36 20.03 -15.25
C LEU A 301 -2.36 19.41 -16.26
N ASP A 302 -1.07 19.61 -16.01
CA ASP A 302 -0.01 18.85 -16.69
C ASP A 302 0.05 17.39 -16.23
N ALA A 303 -0.48 17.06 -15.04
CA ALA A 303 -0.76 15.69 -14.61
C ALA A 303 -2.01 15.12 -15.30
N CYS A 304 -2.11 13.80 -15.31
CA CYS A 304 -3.27 13.07 -15.82
C CYS A 304 -3.48 11.75 -15.05
N ALA A 305 -4.51 10.99 -15.40
CA ALA A 305 -4.81 9.70 -14.75
C ALA A 305 -3.65 8.69 -14.85
N ALA A 306 -2.73 8.83 -15.81
CA ALA A 306 -1.50 8.04 -15.86
C ALA A 306 -0.60 8.26 -14.62
N ASN A 307 -0.67 9.43 -14.00
CA ASN A 307 0.05 9.76 -12.77
C ASN A 307 -0.73 9.34 -11.52
N LEU A 308 -2.07 9.46 -11.55
CA LEU A 308 -2.95 9.08 -10.43
C LEU A 308 -4.28 8.54 -10.97
N MET A 309 -4.35 7.22 -11.19
CA MET A 309 -5.51 6.59 -11.82
C MET A 309 -6.75 6.49 -10.92
N ARG A 310 -6.58 6.54 -9.61
CA ARG A 310 -7.64 6.22 -8.65
C ARG A 310 -8.92 7.05 -8.79
N PRO A 311 -8.90 8.38 -9.01
CA PRO A 311 -10.10 9.14 -9.28
C PRO A 311 -10.82 8.67 -10.54
N ALA A 312 -10.10 8.47 -11.65
CA ALA A 312 -10.65 8.07 -12.93
C ALA A 312 -11.27 6.67 -12.93
N MET A 313 -10.59 5.70 -12.29
CA MET A 313 -10.97 4.27 -12.35
C MET A 313 -11.89 3.84 -11.22
N TYR A 314 -11.81 4.47 -10.05
CA TYR A 314 -12.55 4.06 -8.86
C TYR A 314 -13.48 5.16 -8.30
N GLY A 315 -13.52 6.34 -8.94
CA GLY A 315 -14.22 7.50 -8.38
C GLY A 315 -13.65 7.94 -7.02
N ALA A 316 -12.37 7.59 -6.76
CA ALA A 316 -11.76 7.87 -5.47
C ALA A 316 -11.57 9.38 -5.27
N TYR A 317 -11.96 9.85 -4.08
CA TYR A 317 -11.71 11.23 -3.70
C TYR A 317 -10.24 11.43 -3.31
N HIS A 318 -9.65 12.51 -3.83
CA HIS A 318 -8.43 13.10 -3.34
C HIS A 318 -8.68 14.60 -3.09
N HIS A 319 -8.21 15.10 -1.94
CA HIS A 319 -8.29 16.53 -1.66
C HIS A 319 -7.32 17.30 -2.55
N ILE A 320 -7.71 18.48 -3.00
CA ILE A 320 -6.89 19.36 -3.85
C ILE A 320 -6.71 20.67 -3.12
N THR A 321 -5.47 21.11 -2.97
CA THR A 321 -5.11 22.44 -2.46
C THR A 321 -4.41 23.22 -3.56
N VAL A 322 -4.83 24.45 -3.80
CA VAL A 322 -4.07 25.41 -4.61
C VAL A 322 -3.07 26.07 -3.69
N LEU A 323 -1.77 25.81 -3.93
CA LEU A 323 -0.70 26.28 -3.05
C LEU A 323 -0.62 27.82 -3.07
N GLY A 324 -0.55 28.40 -1.88
CA GLY A 324 -0.58 29.85 -1.68
C GLY A 324 -2.00 30.46 -1.65
N LYS A 325 -3.04 29.62 -1.80
CA LYS A 325 -4.45 30.01 -1.70
C LYS A 325 -5.21 29.20 -0.65
N GLU A 326 -4.51 28.63 0.35
CA GLU A 326 -5.05 27.69 1.34
C GLU A 326 -6.17 28.31 2.19
N ASP A 327 -6.14 29.62 2.40
CA ASP A 327 -7.12 30.36 3.20
C ASP A 327 -8.09 31.18 2.33
N ALA A 328 -8.03 31.06 1.00
CA ALA A 328 -8.93 31.76 0.09
C ALA A 328 -10.35 31.17 0.14
N ILE A 329 -11.33 31.97 -0.27
CA ILE A 329 -12.73 31.55 -0.35
C ILE A 329 -12.88 30.50 -1.45
N LEU A 330 -13.62 29.42 -1.16
CA LEU A 330 -13.93 28.36 -2.12
C LEU A 330 -15.24 28.69 -2.85
N ASP A 331 -15.22 29.69 -3.69
CA ASP A 331 -16.41 30.26 -4.36
C ASP A 331 -16.53 29.89 -5.84
N HIS A 332 -15.56 29.12 -6.36
CA HIS A 332 -15.58 28.59 -7.73
C HIS A 332 -15.83 27.09 -7.71
N VAL A 333 -16.46 26.57 -8.76
CA VAL A 333 -16.74 25.13 -8.92
C VAL A 333 -16.09 24.64 -10.21
N TYR A 334 -15.13 23.74 -10.09
CA TYR A 334 -14.36 23.22 -11.22
C TYR A 334 -14.44 21.71 -11.36
N ASP A 335 -14.38 21.24 -12.62
CA ASP A 335 -13.88 19.91 -12.95
C ASP A 335 -12.36 20.03 -13.15
N VAL A 336 -11.56 19.32 -12.37
CA VAL A 336 -10.09 19.29 -12.49
C VAL A 336 -9.68 18.11 -13.33
N THR A 337 -9.02 18.33 -14.47
CA THR A 337 -8.82 17.33 -15.52
C THR A 337 -7.35 17.16 -15.90
N GLY A 338 -7.04 15.99 -16.46
CA GLY A 338 -5.77 15.74 -17.14
C GLY A 338 -5.90 15.83 -18.66
N GLY A 339 -4.83 15.46 -19.36
CA GLY A 339 -4.71 15.60 -20.83
C GLY A 339 -4.80 14.28 -21.61
N LEU A 340 -5.46 13.23 -21.07
CA LEU A 340 -5.70 11.99 -21.82
C LEU A 340 -6.92 12.12 -22.73
N CYS A 341 -6.91 11.36 -23.85
CA CYS A 341 -8.09 11.17 -24.69
C CYS A 341 -9.10 10.20 -24.04
N GLU A 342 -9.38 10.44 -22.77
CA GLU A 342 -10.27 9.64 -21.91
C GLU A 342 -11.14 10.60 -21.09
N ASN A 343 -12.46 10.53 -21.28
CA ASN A 343 -13.38 11.47 -20.60
C ASN A 343 -13.36 11.37 -19.06
N ASN A 344 -12.95 10.20 -18.53
CA ASN A 344 -12.82 10.00 -17.09
C ASN A 344 -11.49 10.50 -16.51
N ASP A 345 -10.62 11.08 -17.33
CA ASP A 345 -9.35 11.68 -16.86
C ASP A 345 -9.63 12.97 -16.06
N LYS A 346 -10.24 12.78 -14.89
CA LYS A 346 -10.64 13.83 -13.97
C LYS A 346 -10.17 13.49 -12.55
N PHE A 347 -9.46 14.42 -11.95
CA PHE A 347 -9.06 14.34 -10.54
C PHE A 347 -10.19 14.74 -9.59
N ALA A 348 -11.07 15.63 -10.07
CA ALA A 348 -12.24 16.08 -9.33
C ALA A 348 -13.35 16.49 -10.29
N ILE A 349 -14.59 16.34 -9.87
CA ILE A 349 -15.80 16.77 -10.57
C ILE A 349 -16.59 17.67 -9.62
N GLU A 350 -17.05 18.84 -10.12
CA GLU A 350 -17.81 19.83 -9.37
C GLU A 350 -17.20 20.16 -8.00
N ARG A 351 -15.88 20.37 -7.99
CA ARG A 351 -15.12 20.65 -6.77
C ARG A 351 -15.12 22.16 -6.47
N SER A 352 -15.61 22.52 -5.27
CA SER A 352 -15.43 23.89 -4.76
C SER A 352 -13.95 24.14 -4.44
N LEU A 353 -13.36 25.14 -5.09
CA LEU A 353 -11.96 25.55 -4.97
C LEU A 353 -11.90 27.09 -4.99
N PRO A 354 -10.78 27.70 -4.57
CA PRO A 354 -10.56 29.13 -4.81
C PRO A 354 -10.43 29.40 -6.32
N GLU A 355 -10.52 30.65 -6.73
CA GLU A 355 -10.21 31.05 -8.10
C GLU A 355 -8.84 30.53 -8.53
N ILE A 356 -8.80 29.79 -9.66
CA ILE A 356 -7.59 29.18 -10.21
C ILE A 356 -7.20 29.93 -11.48
N GLN A 357 -5.89 30.07 -11.70
CA GLN A 357 -5.31 30.69 -12.89
C GLN A 357 -4.24 29.78 -13.50
N ILE A 358 -4.01 29.91 -14.81
CA ILE A 358 -2.92 29.22 -15.48
C ILE A 358 -1.58 29.59 -14.80
N GLY A 359 -0.79 28.57 -14.47
CA GLY A 359 0.45 28.71 -13.72
C GLY A 359 0.32 28.48 -12.22
N ASP A 360 -0.90 28.38 -11.67
CA ASP A 360 -1.09 27.96 -10.29
C ASP A 360 -0.57 26.54 -10.07
N ILE A 361 -0.01 26.30 -8.89
CA ILE A 361 0.50 24.98 -8.48
C ILE A 361 -0.53 24.33 -7.56
N VAL A 362 -0.89 23.10 -7.85
CA VAL A 362 -1.82 22.32 -7.03
C VAL A 362 -1.12 21.14 -6.38
N ALA A 363 -1.49 20.87 -5.14
CA ALA A 363 -1.16 19.65 -4.43
C ALA A 363 -2.41 18.75 -4.35
N ILE A 364 -2.34 17.56 -4.95
CA ILE A 364 -3.35 16.51 -4.82
C ILE A 364 -2.91 15.61 -3.67
N HIS A 365 -3.69 15.59 -2.59
CA HIS A 365 -3.31 14.95 -1.32
C HIS A 365 -3.44 13.44 -1.34
N ASP A 366 -2.81 12.80 -0.34
CA ASP A 366 -2.96 11.38 -0.01
C ASP A 366 -2.57 10.43 -1.15
N THR A 367 -1.58 10.82 -1.95
CA THR A 367 -1.10 10.03 -3.10
C THR A 367 0.15 9.20 -2.80
N GLY A 368 0.63 9.19 -1.54
CA GLY A 368 1.86 8.50 -1.14
C GLY A 368 1.80 6.98 -1.25
N ALA A 369 0.60 6.40 -1.31
CA ALA A 369 0.38 4.98 -1.54
C ALA A 369 -0.64 4.76 -2.65
N HIS A 370 -0.38 3.80 -3.54
CA HIS A 370 -1.24 3.49 -4.69
C HIS A 370 -1.48 4.71 -5.62
N GLY A 371 -0.56 5.67 -5.59
CA GLY A 371 -0.46 6.79 -6.52
C GLY A 371 0.44 6.40 -7.69
N PHE A 372 1.74 6.70 -7.58
CA PHE A 372 2.70 6.35 -8.63
C PHE A 372 2.69 4.86 -9.00
N SER A 373 2.60 3.96 -8.02
CA SER A 373 2.67 2.51 -8.24
C SER A 373 1.59 1.96 -9.17
N MET A 374 0.39 2.57 -9.17
CA MET A 374 -0.72 2.18 -10.04
C MET A 374 -0.75 2.96 -11.37
N GLY A 375 0.25 3.79 -11.63
CA GLY A 375 0.34 4.52 -12.89
C GLY A 375 0.56 3.62 -14.10
N TYR A 376 0.25 4.14 -15.28
CA TYR A 376 0.33 3.44 -16.56
C TYR A 376 0.74 4.42 -17.67
N ASN A 377 0.98 3.89 -18.88
CA ASN A 377 1.23 4.68 -20.07
C ASN A 377 0.02 4.56 -21.04
N TYR A 378 -0.80 5.58 -21.09
CA TYR A 378 -1.89 5.71 -22.07
C TYR A 378 -1.71 6.99 -22.89
N ASN A 379 -2.08 7.01 -24.15
CA ASN A 379 -1.77 8.08 -25.12
C ASN A 379 -0.26 8.40 -25.22
N GLY A 380 0.63 7.47 -24.89
CA GLY A 380 2.06 7.72 -24.85
C GLY A 380 2.50 8.70 -23.74
N LYS A 381 1.64 8.98 -22.74
CA LYS A 381 2.03 9.79 -21.58
C LYS A 381 3.10 9.06 -20.75
N LEU A 382 4.15 9.79 -20.44
CA LEU A 382 5.28 9.28 -19.66
C LEU A 382 5.00 9.36 -18.17
N ARG A 383 5.61 8.46 -17.38
CA ARG A 383 5.50 8.44 -15.93
C ARG A 383 6.28 9.63 -15.33
N SER A 384 5.71 10.24 -14.32
CA SER A 384 6.28 11.39 -13.63
C SER A 384 7.49 11.03 -12.75
N ALA A 385 8.22 12.04 -12.28
CA ALA A 385 9.25 11.85 -11.27
C ALA A 385 8.67 11.55 -9.88
N GLU A 386 9.53 11.01 -8.99
CA GLU A 386 9.30 10.90 -7.55
C GLU A 386 10.39 11.67 -6.81
N VAL A 387 9.98 12.49 -5.85
CA VAL A 387 10.84 13.39 -5.07
C VAL A 387 10.62 13.14 -3.58
N LEU A 388 11.68 13.11 -2.81
CA LEU A 388 11.65 13.01 -1.34
C LEU A 388 11.96 14.38 -0.73
N LEU A 389 11.04 14.91 0.06
CA LEU A 389 11.29 16.04 0.96
C LEU A 389 11.86 15.48 2.27
N LYS A 390 13.12 15.80 2.55
CA LYS A 390 13.87 15.26 3.70
C LYS A 390 13.51 15.96 5.00
N GLU A 391 13.84 15.31 6.12
CA GLU A 391 13.63 15.88 7.47
C GLU A 391 14.34 17.22 7.69
N ASP A 392 15.46 17.48 7.03
CA ASP A 392 16.22 18.74 7.08
C ASP A 392 15.67 19.86 6.17
N GLY A 393 14.57 19.56 5.45
CA GLY A 393 13.94 20.47 4.50
C GLY A 393 14.61 20.52 3.11
N SER A 394 15.69 19.77 2.87
CA SER A 394 16.24 19.56 1.53
C SER A 394 15.34 18.58 0.74
N PHE A 395 15.55 18.49 -0.56
CA PHE A 395 14.82 17.52 -1.39
C PHE A 395 15.78 16.67 -2.22
N GLN A 396 15.31 15.50 -2.62
CA GLN A 396 16.09 14.56 -3.42
C GLN A 396 15.21 13.91 -4.50
N LEU A 397 15.71 13.90 -5.74
CA LEU A 397 15.12 13.08 -6.79
C LEU A 397 15.37 11.59 -6.48
N ILE A 398 14.31 10.84 -6.22
CA ILE A 398 14.39 9.40 -5.89
C ILE A 398 13.92 8.49 -7.04
N ARG A 399 13.33 9.07 -8.07
CA ARG A 399 13.06 8.48 -9.38
C ARG A 399 12.93 9.61 -10.39
N ARG A 400 13.69 9.57 -11.48
CA ARG A 400 13.48 10.50 -12.57
C ARG A 400 12.17 10.24 -13.31
N ALA A 401 11.65 11.22 -14.00
CA ALA A 401 10.57 11.01 -14.97
C ALA A 401 11.04 10.08 -16.11
N GLU A 402 10.10 9.38 -16.72
CA GLU A 402 10.35 8.64 -17.96
C GLU A 402 10.67 9.60 -19.10
N THR A 403 11.46 9.11 -20.05
CA THR A 403 11.74 9.73 -21.33
C THR A 403 11.10 8.91 -22.45
N PRO A 404 10.99 9.42 -23.69
CA PRO A 404 10.55 8.61 -24.82
C PRO A 404 11.37 7.33 -25.01
N GLU A 405 12.65 7.37 -24.72
CA GLU A 405 13.55 6.20 -24.79
C GLU A 405 13.14 5.11 -23.80
N ASP A 406 12.69 5.45 -22.59
CA ASP A 406 12.15 4.47 -21.64
C ASP A 406 10.87 3.82 -22.17
N TYR A 407 9.98 4.64 -22.74
CA TYR A 407 8.73 4.15 -23.31
C TYR A 407 8.94 3.19 -24.49
N PHE A 408 9.97 3.47 -25.29
CA PHE A 408 10.33 2.68 -26.47
C PHE A 408 11.34 1.55 -26.18
N ALA A 409 11.84 1.42 -24.95
CA ALA A 409 12.92 0.51 -24.60
C ALA A 409 12.66 -0.98 -24.96
N THR A 410 11.39 -1.38 -25.05
CA THR A 410 10.99 -2.75 -25.38
C THR A 410 10.51 -2.94 -26.83
N PHE A 411 10.50 -1.87 -27.65
CA PHE A 411 10.07 -1.94 -29.02
C PHE A 411 11.22 -2.38 -29.93
N ASP A 412 10.90 -3.18 -30.95
CA ASP A 412 11.83 -3.47 -32.03
C ASP A 412 11.65 -2.44 -33.14
N PHE A 413 12.67 -1.62 -33.37
CA PHE A 413 12.72 -0.62 -34.42
C PHE A 413 13.66 -1.00 -35.58
N SER A 414 14.07 -2.27 -35.71
CA SER A 414 15.00 -2.72 -36.75
C SER A 414 14.53 -2.37 -38.17
N ASP A 415 13.22 -2.36 -38.41
CA ASP A 415 12.59 -2.04 -39.71
C ASP A 415 12.10 -0.58 -39.80
N PHE A 416 12.33 0.25 -38.76
CA PHE A 416 11.79 1.60 -38.69
C PHE A 416 12.85 2.64 -38.39
N HIS A 417 12.61 3.86 -38.82
CA HIS A 417 13.51 4.98 -38.50
C HIS A 417 12.72 6.10 -37.83
N PHE A 418 13.23 6.61 -36.71
CA PHE A 418 12.76 7.89 -36.17
C PHE A 418 13.17 9.00 -37.15
N GLY A 419 12.22 9.83 -37.58
CA GLY A 419 12.54 11.04 -38.30
C GLY A 419 13.52 11.89 -37.49
N LYS A 420 14.54 12.44 -38.17
CA LYS A 420 15.49 13.37 -37.55
C LYS A 420 14.82 14.69 -37.21
#